data_7608fb9c712a355d8bb3c40043bb5d9c
#
_entry.id   7608fb9c712a355d8bb3c40043bb5d9c
#
_cell.length_a   1.000
_cell.length_b   1.000
_cell.length_c   1.000
_cell.angle_alpha   90.00
_cell.angle_beta   90.00
_cell.angle_gamma   90.00
#
_symmetry.space_group_name_H-M   'P 1'
#
loop_
_entity.id
_entity.type
_entity.pdbx_description
1 polymer ?
#
loop_
_entity_poly.entity_id
_entity_poly.type
_entity_poly.pdbx_seq_one_letter_code
_entity_poly.pdbx_strand_id
1 'polypeptide(L)'
;FLQTGFSAHGSAFDEMHEVIANSTRYLTAEDMTALSTFLLGDNPPAPQPLPAAVSPDSGTGNGAGTLDAGRGHYMALCASCHGSEGLGRSLTMPPLKGNSTVRQADARNLVLAILVGLPKHPATQQGPTPLPGMPGFMQELTDGEVAALANYTRTALGGQPADVTAAQVADLRSAAGKSGHKAAP
;
A
#
# COMPACT_ATOMS: atom_id res chain seq x y z
N PHE A 1 8.29 -2.27 12.37
CA PHE A 1 8.42 -2.01 10.94
C PHE A 1 9.87 -2.20 10.47
N LEU A 2 10.83 -1.44 11.01
CA LEU A 2 12.24 -1.46 10.59
C LEU A 2 12.93 -2.82 10.69
N GLN A 3 12.46 -3.71 11.53
CA GLN A 3 13.03 -5.05 11.72
C GLN A 3 12.41 -6.10 10.79
N THR A 4 11.12 -5.97 10.50
CA THR A 4 10.35 -7.01 9.81
C THR A 4 9.84 -6.60 8.44
N GLY A 5 9.84 -5.30 8.12
CA GLY A 5 9.16 -4.74 6.96
C GLY A 5 7.65 -4.58 7.14
N PHE A 6 7.09 -4.95 8.30
CA PHE A 6 5.65 -4.93 8.55
C PHE A 6 5.28 -4.18 9.81
N SER A 7 4.11 -3.55 9.73
CA SER A 7 3.41 -2.96 10.87
C SER A 7 1.91 -3.13 10.69
N ALA A 8 1.13 -2.77 11.70
CA ALA A 8 -0.33 -2.73 11.60
C ALA A 8 -0.83 -1.72 10.54
N HIS A 9 0.02 -0.82 10.06
CA HIS A 9 -0.33 0.29 9.19
C HIS A 9 0.41 0.31 7.85
N GLY A 10 1.15 -0.74 7.52
CA GLY A 10 1.86 -0.81 6.25
C GLY A 10 2.93 -1.88 6.17
N SER A 11 3.42 -2.06 4.96
CA SER A 11 4.56 -2.90 4.62
C SER A 11 5.61 -2.10 3.86
N ALA A 12 6.86 -2.49 4.01
CA ALA A 12 7.94 -1.92 3.23
C ALA A 12 7.90 -2.46 1.79
N PHE A 13 8.22 -1.61 0.83
CA PHE A 13 8.40 -2.01 -0.56
C PHE A 13 9.51 -1.17 -1.20
N ASP A 14 9.93 -1.57 -2.40
CA ASP A 14 10.98 -0.93 -3.18
C ASP A 14 12.28 -0.74 -2.36
N GLU A 15 12.95 0.38 -2.45
CA GLU A 15 14.22 0.65 -1.75
C GLU A 15 14.13 0.43 -0.24
N MET A 16 12.98 0.74 0.37
CA MET A 16 12.81 0.53 1.81
C MET A 16 12.80 -0.98 2.16
N HIS A 17 12.32 -1.83 1.27
CA HIS A 17 12.45 -3.28 1.43
C HIS A 17 13.93 -3.71 1.46
N GLU A 18 14.75 -3.18 0.56
CA GLU A 18 16.19 -3.49 0.51
C GLU A 18 16.92 -2.99 1.76
N VAL A 19 16.59 -1.79 2.26
CA VAL A 19 17.13 -1.26 3.51
C VAL A 19 16.84 -2.23 4.67
N ILE A 20 15.62 -2.75 4.76
CA ILE A 20 15.26 -3.69 5.80
C ILE A 20 15.95 -5.05 5.60
N ALA A 21 15.86 -5.59 4.39
CA ALA A 21 16.42 -6.90 4.08
C ALA A 21 17.94 -6.98 4.25
N ASN A 22 18.65 -5.91 3.95
CA ASN A 22 20.12 -5.89 3.91
C ASN A 22 20.75 -5.15 5.11
N SER A 23 19.97 -4.44 5.94
CA SER A 23 20.51 -3.61 7.00
C SER A 23 19.69 -3.71 8.30
N THR A 24 18.56 -3.04 8.42
CA THR A 24 17.92 -2.81 9.70
C THR A 24 17.41 -4.07 10.40
N ARG A 25 17.11 -5.14 9.67
CA ARG A 25 16.72 -6.43 10.25
C ARG A 25 17.81 -7.08 11.11
N TYR A 26 19.06 -6.72 10.90
CA TYR A 26 20.21 -7.28 11.60
C TYR A 26 20.64 -6.45 12.81
N LEU A 27 20.00 -5.31 13.05
CA LEU A 27 20.30 -4.47 14.21
C LEU A 27 19.95 -5.20 15.50
N THR A 28 20.78 -4.97 16.53
CA THR A 28 20.46 -5.43 17.88
C THR A 28 19.22 -4.71 18.42
N ALA A 29 18.62 -5.22 19.49
CA ALA A 29 17.49 -4.53 20.14
C ALA A 29 17.89 -3.15 20.67
N GLU A 30 19.13 -2.98 21.10
CA GLU A 30 19.69 -1.70 21.58
C GLU A 30 19.83 -0.70 20.43
N ASP A 31 20.43 -1.10 19.31
CA ASP A 31 20.58 -0.26 18.12
C ASP A 31 19.21 0.11 17.53
N MET A 32 18.27 -0.84 17.53
CA MET A 32 16.90 -0.59 17.05
C MET A 32 16.18 0.46 17.93
N THR A 33 16.40 0.38 19.24
CA THR A 33 15.86 1.36 20.18
C THR A 33 16.48 2.74 19.94
N ALA A 34 17.81 2.81 19.80
CA ALA A 34 18.52 4.05 19.52
C ALA A 34 18.06 4.69 18.20
N LEU A 35 17.94 3.89 17.13
CA LEU A 35 17.42 4.33 15.84
C LEU A 35 15.98 4.85 15.94
N SER A 36 15.13 4.13 16.65
CA SER A 36 13.73 4.52 16.85
C SER A 36 13.62 5.83 17.63
N THR A 37 14.43 5.99 18.69
CA THR A 37 14.50 7.23 19.47
C THR A 37 15.00 8.39 18.63
N PHE A 38 16.03 8.17 17.80
CA PHE A 38 16.53 9.20 16.89
C PHE A 38 15.46 9.68 15.89
N LEU A 39 14.68 8.75 15.32
CA LEU A 39 13.68 9.08 14.31
C LEU A 39 12.40 9.72 14.89
N LEU A 40 11.99 9.30 16.07
CA LEU A 40 10.70 9.67 16.67
C LEU A 40 10.84 10.68 17.81
N GLY A 41 12.06 10.88 18.30
CA GLY A 41 12.33 11.64 19.52
C GLY A 41 11.97 10.86 20.79
N ASP A 42 12.25 11.46 21.95
CA ASP A 42 11.97 10.85 23.27
C ASP A 42 10.48 10.77 23.60
N ASN A 43 9.65 11.55 22.90
CA ASN A 43 8.20 11.59 23.04
C ASN A 43 7.53 11.32 21.69
N PRO A 44 7.45 10.07 21.26
CA PRO A 44 6.83 9.75 19.95
C PRO A 44 5.36 10.19 19.93
N PRO A 45 4.86 10.68 18.78
CA PRO A 45 3.48 11.08 18.65
C PRO A 45 2.53 9.92 18.95
N ALA A 46 1.39 10.21 19.55
CA ALA A 46 0.36 9.20 19.79
C ALA A 46 -0.07 8.54 18.46
N PRO A 47 -0.41 7.24 18.48
CA PRO A 47 -0.93 6.58 17.31
C PRO A 47 -2.15 7.32 16.76
N GLN A 48 -2.13 7.64 15.47
CA GLN A 48 -3.29 8.27 14.84
C GLN A 48 -4.43 7.26 14.73
N PRO A 49 -5.67 7.63 15.06
CA PRO A 49 -6.81 6.76 14.89
C PRO A 49 -6.97 6.38 13.41
N LEU A 50 -7.49 5.17 13.17
CA LEU A 50 -7.86 4.76 11.83
C LEU A 50 -8.93 5.72 11.29
N PRO A 51 -8.89 6.07 9.98
CA PRO A 51 -9.95 6.87 9.38
C PRO A 51 -11.29 6.17 9.59
N ALA A 52 -12.32 6.96 9.90
CA ALA A 52 -13.67 6.46 9.86
C ALA A 52 -13.93 5.87 8.46
N ALA A 53 -14.60 4.72 8.41
CA ALA A 53 -15.02 4.15 7.14
C ALA A 53 -15.94 5.15 6.45
N VAL A 54 -15.48 5.72 5.34
CA VAL A 54 -16.34 6.51 4.47
C VAL A 54 -17.16 5.52 3.68
N SER A 55 -18.49 5.53 3.89
CA SER A 55 -19.39 4.70 3.09
C SER A 55 -19.22 5.09 1.62
N PRO A 56 -19.10 4.13 0.70
CA PRO A 56 -18.98 4.42 -0.74
C PRO A 56 -20.16 5.24 -1.28
N ASP A 57 -21.30 5.17 -0.62
CA ASP A 57 -22.53 5.89 -1.00
C ASP A 57 -22.53 7.40 -0.65
N SER A 58 -21.48 7.92 -0.01
CA SER A 58 -21.45 9.34 0.40
C SER A 58 -21.08 10.31 -0.72
N GLY A 59 -20.82 9.82 -1.92
CA GLY A 59 -20.44 10.61 -3.08
C GLY A 59 -21.63 11.02 -3.95
N THR A 60 -22.34 12.08 -3.58
CA THR A 60 -23.30 12.77 -4.47
C THR A 60 -22.54 13.67 -5.47
N GLY A 61 -21.83 13.10 -6.40
CA GLY A 61 -21.09 13.84 -7.42
C GLY A 61 -20.73 12.96 -8.62
N ASN A 62 -20.26 13.55 -9.70
CA ASN A 62 -19.82 12.90 -10.95
C ASN A 62 -18.76 11.78 -10.76
N GLY A 63 -18.36 11.49 -9.53
CA GLY A 63 -17.44 10.42 -9.15
C GLY A 63 -18.10 9.11 -8.70
N ALA A 64 -19.42 9.05 -8.51
CA ALA A 64 -20.08 7.84 -7.97
C ALA A 64 -19.85 6.63 -8.89
N GLY A 65 -20.05 6.75 -10.19
CA GLY A 65 -19.81 5.67 -11.15
C GLY A 65 -18.34 5.23 -11.22
N THR A 66 -17.42 6.15 -10.98
CA THR A 66 -15.97 5.84 -10.95
C THR A 66 -15.59 5.08 -9.68
N LEU A 67 -16.19 5.42 -8.54
CA LEU A 67 -15.97 4.70 -7.28
C LEU A 67 -16.60 3.31 -7.31
N ASP A 68 -17.77 3.13 -7.94
CA ASP A 68 -18.40 1.83 -8.15
C ASP A 68 -17.55 0.94 -9.05
N ALA A 69 -17.01 1.47 -10.16
CA ALA A 69 -16.07 0.76 -11.00
C ALA A 69 -14.79 0.38 -10.22
N GLY A 70 -14.23 1.32 -9.45
CA GLY A 70 -13.08 1.07 -8.59
C GLY A 70 -13.35 0.00 -7.53
N ARG A 71 -14.55 -0.01 -6.93
CA ARG A 71 -14.99 -1.07 -6.02
C ARG A 71 -15.09 -2.42 -6.74
N GLY A 72 -15.60 -2.43 -7.96
CA GLY A 72 -15.66 -3.65 -8.78
C GLY A 72 -14.27 -4.25 -9.01
N HIS A 73 -13.30 -3.42 -9.42
CA HIS A 73 -11.90 -3.85 -9.58
C HIS A 73 -11.28 -4.31 -8.27
N TYR A 74 -11.54 -3.60 -7.17
CA TYR A 74 -11.06 -4.01 -5.85
C TYR A 74 -11.57 -5.39 -5.46
N MET A 75 -12.86 -5.64 -5.61
CA MET A 75 -13.48 -6.92 -5.28
C MET A 75 -12.97 -8.06 -6.14
N ALA A 76 -12.71 -7.80 -7.42
CA ALA A 76 -12.23 -8.81 -8.37
C ALA A 76 -10.73 -9.15 -8.18
N LEU A 77 -9.89 -8.16 -7.89
CA LEU A 77 -8.43 -8.31 -7.96
C LEU A 77 -7.75 -8.27 -6.59
N CYS A 78 -8.27 -7.53 -5.62
CA CYS A 78 -7.60 -7.21 -4.36
C CYS A 78 -8.21 -7.93 -3.15
N ALA A 79 -9.54 -8.08 -3.13
CA ALA A 79 -10.27 -8.57 -1.96
C ALA A 79 -9.93 -10.01 -1.56
N SER A 80 -9.50 -10.86 -2.51
CA SER A 80 -9.08 -12.24 -2.22
C SER A 80 -7.91 -12.29 -1.23
N CYS A 81 -6.99 -11.33 -1.31
CA CYS A 81 -5.84 -11.21 -0.42
C CYS A 81 -6.10 -10.22 0.73
N HIS A 82 -6.59 -9.02 0.41
CA HIS A 82 -6.71 -7.93 1.39
C HIS A 82 -8.05 -7.90 2.14
N GLY A 83 -9.00 -8.78 1.79
CA GLY A 83 -10.35 -8.80 2.36
C GLY A 83 -11.27 -7.75 1.72
N SER A 84 -12.58 -8.01 1.70
CA SER A 84 -13.59 -7.08 1.16
C SER A 84 -13.60 -5.72 1.86
N GLU A 85 -13.24 -5.70 3.14
CA GLU A 85 -13.17 -4.52 4.01
C GLU A 85 -11.74 -3.96 4.14
N GLY A 86 -10.77 -4.50 3.41
CA GLY A 86 -9.39 -4.09 3.47
C GLY A 86 -8.68 -4.38 4.78
N LEU A 87 -9.18 -5.33 5.58
CA LEU A 87 -8.60 -5.66 6.89
C LEU A 87 -7.38 -6.58 6.79
N GLY A 88 -7.07 -7.07 5.59
CA GLY A 88 -5.97 -7.99 5.37
C GLY A 88 -6.23 -9.37 5.98
N ARG A 89 -5.16 -10.13 6.11
CA ARG A 89 -5.13 -11.41 6.83
C ARG A 89 -3.93 -11.42 7.77
N SER A 90 -4.18 -11.73 9.03
CA SER A 90 -3.13 -11.73 10.05
C SER A 90 -1.90 -12.50 9.60
N LEU A 91 -0.73 -11.90 9.74
CA LEU A 91 0.60 -12.44 9.44
C LEU A 91 0.87 -12.84 7.98
N THR A 92 -0.09 -12.67 7.06
CA THR A 92 0.09 -13.09 5.66
C THR A 92 -0.18 -11.98 4.65
N MET A 93 -1.19 -11.16 4.87
CA MET A 93 -1.56 -10.08 3.94
C MET A 93 -1.77 -8.77 4.71
N PRO A 94 -1.08 -7.69 4.33
CA PRO A 94 -1.20 -6.42 5.05
C PRO A 94 -2.62 -5.85 4.93
N PRO A 95 -3.13 -5.20 5.98
CA PRO A 95 -4.35 -4.43 5.88
C PRO A 95 -4.13 -3.23 4.95
N LEU A 96 -5.15 -2.91 4.17
CA LEU A 96 -5.22 -1.67 3.40
C LEU A 96 -5.98 -0.57 4.15
N LYS A 97 -6.94 -0.98 4.99
CA LYS A 97 -7.68 -0.04 5.84
C LYS A 97 -6.74 0.59 6.86
N GLY A 98 -6.59 1.91 6.77
CA GLY A 98 -5.65 2.65 7.62
C GLY A 98 -4.18 2.46 7.28
N ASN A 99 -3.85 1.77 6.19
CA ASN A 99 -2.48 1.60 5.73
C ASN A 99 -1.85 2.95 5.40
N SER A 100 -0.60 3.15 5.81
CA SER A 100 0.11 4.43 5.63
C SER A 100 0.20 4.84 4.16
N THR A 101 0.45 3.91 3.24
CA THR A 101 0.50 4.19 1.79
C THR A 101 -0.86 4.64 1.25
N VAL A 102 -1.95 4.01 1.72
CA VAL A 102 -3.32 4.35 1.29
C VAL A 102 -3.77 5.71 1.85
N ARG A 103 -3.26 6.09 3.02
CA ARG A 103 -3.56 7.35 3.72
C ARG A 103 -2.69 8.53 3.29
N GLN A 104 -1.67 8.32 2.48
CA GLN A 104 -0.83 9.40 1.99
C GLN A 104 -1.64 10.41 1.17
N ALA A 105 -1.34 11.70 1.33
CA ALA A 105 -1.92 12.75 0.49
C ALA A 105 -1.48 12.54 -0.97
N ASP A 106 -0.21 12.20 -1.20
CA ASP A 106 0.29 11.81 -2.52
C ASP A 106 -0.02 10.32 -2.79
N ALA A 107 -0.79 10.07 -3.85
CA ALA A 107 -1.18 8.74 -4.28
C ALA A 107 -0.08 7.95 -5.01
N ARG A 108 1.08 8.57 -5.28
CA ARG A 108 2.14 7.99 -6.10
C ARG A 108 2.49 6.56 -5.71
N ASN A 109 2.76 6.31 -4.43
CA ASN A 109 3.18 5.00 -3.95
C ASN A 109 2.07 3.95 -4.08
N LEU A 110 0.82 4.34 -3.84
CA LEU A 110 -0.32 3.44 -4.04
C LEU A 110 -0.48 3.07 -5.51
N VAL A 111 -0.41 4.04 -6.41
CA VAL A 111 -0.51 3.82 -7.86
C VAL A 111 0.63 2.94 -8.36
N LEU A 112 1.86 3.19 -7.92
CA LEU A 112 3.01 2.35 -8.27
C LEU A 112 2.87 0.92 -7.74
N ALA A 113 2.40 0.74 -6.51
CA ALA A 113 2.14 -0.60 -5.95
C ALA A 113 1.07 -1.36 -6.76
N ILE A 114 0.03 -0.67 -7.26
CA ILE A 114 -0.96 -1.29 -8.15
C ILE A 114 -0.34 -1.63 -9.51
N LEU A 115 0.44 -0.74 -10.11
CA LEU A 115 1.02 -0.93 -11.43
C LEU A 115 2.10 -2.02 -11.44
N VAL A 116 3.06 -1.93 -10.54
CA VAL A 116 4.30 -2.73 -10.56
C VAL A 116 4.18 -3.97 -9.69
N GLY A 117 3.32 -3.91 -8.66
CA GLY A 117 3.28 -4.94 -7.61
C GLY A 117 4.39 -4.73 -6.57
N LEU A 118 4.50 -5.68 -5.67
CA LEU A 118 5.50 -5.69 -4.61
C LEU A 118 6.26 -7.01 -4.63
N PRO A 119 7.59 -7.01 -4.44
CA PRO A 119 8.38 -8.24 -4.43
C PRO A 119 7.97 -9.14 -3.26
N LYS A 120 8.27 -10.43 -3.39
CA LYS A 120 8.12 -11.39 -2.30
C LYS A 120 9.07 -11.01 -1.16
N HIS A 121 8.56 -10.98 0.06
CA HIS A 121 9.43 -10.82 1.21
C HIS A 121 10.07 -12.16 1.59
N PRO A 122 11.40 -12.23 1.72
CA PRO A 122 12.06 -13.42 2.25
C PRO A 122 11.55 -13.69 3.67
N ALA A 123 11.55 -14.96 4.07
CA ALA A 123 11.27 -15.33 5.45
C ALA A 123 12.21 -14.56 6.38
N THR A 124 11.67 -13.87 7.36
CA THR A 124 12.48 -13.26 8.42
C THR A 124 12.72 -14.30 9.50
N GLN A 125 13.80 -14.18 10.28
CA GLN A 125 14.06 -15.08 11.40
C GLN A 125 12.95 -15.06 12.47
N GLN A 126 12.04 -14.07 12.41
CA GLN A 126 10.96 -13.84 13.37
C GLN A 126 9.57 -14.12 12.78
N GLY A 127 9.50 -14.54 11.52
CA GLY A 127 8.23 -14.87 10.85
C GLY A 127 8.32 -16.23 10.15
N PRO A 128 7.42 -17.16 10.45
CA PRO A 128 7.51 -18.53 9.94
C PRO A 128 7.16 -18.67 8.46
N THR A 129 6.65 -17.64 7.80
CA THR A 129 6.16 -17.77 6.43
C THR A 129 6.66 -16.60 5.55
N PRO A 130 7.27 -16.89 4.40
CA PRO A 130 7.53 -15.87 3.40
C PRO A 130 6.20 -15.24 2.99
N LEU A 131 6.13 -13.92 2.94
CA LEU A 131 4.94 -13.26 2.44
C LEU A 131 4.93 -13.33 0.91
N PRO A 132 3.83 -13.74 0.30
CA PRO A 132 3.69 -13.72 -1.14
C PRO A 132 3.84 -12.27 -1.62
N GLY A 133 4.46 -12.09 -2.79
CA GLY A 133 4.47 -10.78 -3.45
C GLY A 133 3.05 -10.35 -3.81
N MET A 134 2.85 -9.05 -3.98
CA MET A 134 1.65 -8.52 -4.60
C MET A 134 1.87 -8.47 -6.12
N PRO A 135 1.01 -9.06 -6.95
CA PRO A 135 1.14 -8.94 -8.40
C PRO A 135 0.95 -7.49 -8.84
N GLY A 136 1.63 -7.10 -9.91
CA GLY A 136 1.40 -5.82 -10.58
C GLY A 136 0.36 -5.97 -11.68
N PHE A 137 -0.44 -4.93 -11.89
CA PHE A 137 -1.54 -4.92 -12.86
C PHE A 137 -1.29 -3.96 -14.03
N MET A 138 -0.01 -3.66 -14.29
CA MET A 138 0.39 -2.72 -15.34
C MET A 138 -0.10 -3.13 -16.73
N GLN A 139 -0.19 -4.43 -17.00
CA GLN A 139 -0.58 -4.95 -18.30
C GLN A 139 -2.08 -5.23 -18.42
N GLU A 140 -2.77 -5.44 -17.30
CA GLU A 140 -4.17 -5.88 -17.22
C GLU A 140 -5.14 -4.70 -17.12
N LEU A 141 -4.71 -3.59 -16.49
CA LEU A 141 -5.57 -2.44 -16.24
C LEU A 141 -5.14 -1.23 -17.07
N THR A 142 -6.12 -0.55 -17.64
CA THR A 142 -5.94 0.78 -18.25
C THR A 142 -5.66 1.85 -17.20
N ASP A 143 -5.17 3.03 -17.61
CA ASP A 143 -4.92 4.14 -16.70
C ASP A 143 -6.18 4.62 -15.98
N GLY A 144 -7.34 4.58 -16.67
CA GLY A 144 -8.62 4.91 -16.07
C GLY A 144 -9.08 3.93 -15.01
N GLU A 145 -8.87 2.63 -15.23
CA GLU A 145 -9.21 1.57 -14.27
C GLU A 145 -8.30 1.60 -13.04
N VAL A 146 -7.00 1.86 -13.24
CA VAL A 146 -6.06 2.06 -12.12
C VAL A 146 -6.44 3.30 -11.32
N ALA A 147 -6.82 4.41 -11.97
CA ALA A 147 -7.27 5.61 -11.28
C ALA A 147 -8.57 5.35 -10.48
N ALA A 148 -9.53 4.63 -11.05
CA ALA A 148 -10.77 4.25 -10.36
C ALA A 148 -10.50 3.37 -9.14
N LEU A 149 -9.65 2.35 -9.29
CA LEU A 149 -9.23 1.46 -8.21
C LEU A 149 -8.49 2.20 -7.09
N ALA A 150 -7.54 3.08 -7.44
CA ALA A 150 -6.80 3.89 -6.48
C ALA A 150 -7.74 4.84 -5.72
N ASN A 151 -8.66 5.50 -6.42
CA ASN A 151 -9.65 6.40 -5.81
C ASN A 151 -10.56 5.65 -4.83
N TYR A 152 -11.08 4.48 -5.20
CA TYR A 152 -11.87 3.66 -4.29
C TYR A 152 -11.05 3.29 -3.05
N THR A 153 -9.84 2.77 -3.23
CA THR A 153 -8.96 2.35 -2.14
C THR A 153 -8.66 3.50 -1.19
N ARG A 154 -8.30 4.68 -1.74
CA ARG A 154 -8.02 5.90 -0.96
C ARG A 154 -9.23 6.37 -0.18
N THR A 155 -10.39 6.40 -0.81
CA THR A 155 -11.61 6.91 -0.18
C THR A 155 -12.15 5.94 0.85
N ALA A 156 -12.39 4.69 0.47
CA ALA A 156 -13.05 3.71 1.33
C ALA A 156 -12.16 3.19 2.46
N LEU A 157 -10.84 3.09 2.23
CA LEU A 157 -9.91 2.45 3.17
C LEU A 157 -8.90 3.43 3.78
N GLY A 158 -8.67 4.59 3.15
CA GLY A 158 -7.69 5.59 3.56
C GLY A 158 -8.26 6.89 4.09
N GLY A 159 -9.54 7.18 3.85
CA GLY A 159 -10.16 8.46 4.21
C GLY A 159 -9.60 9.65 3.42
N GLN A 160 -9.07 9.41 2.21
CA GLN A 160 -8.50 10.41 1.32
C GLN A 160 -9.48 10.76 0.18
N PRO A 161 -9.36 11.93 -0.45
CA PRO A 161 -10.19 12.29 -1.59
C PRO A 161 -9.93 11.39 -2.81
N ALA A 162 -10.94 11.28 -3.68
CA ALA A 162 -10.87 10.59 -4.97
C ALA A 162 -10.31 11.55 -6.05
N ASP A 163 -9.03 11.86 -5.98
CA ASP A 163 -8.37 12.88 -6.79
C ASP A 163 -7.31 12.34 -7.78
N VAL A 164 -7.17 11.02 -7.87
CA VAL A 164 -6.26 10.37 -8.83
C VAL A 164 -6.90 10.41 -10.22
N THR A 165 -6.16 10.93 -11.20
CA THR A 165 -6.57 11.02 -12.60
C THR A 165 -5.87 9.99 -13.48
N ALA A 166 -6.48 9.61 -14.59
CA ALA A 166 -5.86 8.72 -15.57
C ALA A 166 -4.54 9.30 -16.14
N ALA A 167 -4.43 10.63 -16.28
CA ALA A 167 -3.20 11.28 -16.72
C ALA A 167 -2.05 11.06 -15.74
N GLN A 168 -2.29 11.23 -14.43
CA GLN A 168 -1.28 10.94 -13.41
C GLN A 168 -0.84 9.47 -13.42
N VAL A 169 -1.78 8.54 -13.65
CA VAL A 169 -1.45 7.12 -13.80
C VAL A 169 -0.58 6.86 -15.03
N ALA A 170 -0.91 7.46 -16.17
CA ALA A 170 -0.13 7.34 -17.41
C ALA A 170 1.32 7.82 -17.24
N ASP A 171 1.52 8.95 -16.55
CA ASP A 171 2.85 9.47 -16.24
C ASP A 171 3.65 8.49 -15.36
N LEU A 172 3.03 7.95 -14.32
CA LEU A 172 3.66 6.98 -13.43
C LEU A 172 3.97 5.65 -14.13
N ARG A 173 3.05 5.16 -14.98
CA ARG A 173 3.26 3.96 -15.80
C ARG A 173 4.46 4.15 -16.74
N SER A 174 4.54 5.30 -17.41
CA SER A 174 5.66 5.64 -18.28
C SER A 174 6.99 5.69 -17.52
N ALA A 175 7.00 6.27 -16.33
CA ALA A 175 8.19 6.34 -15.48
C ALA A 175 8.64 4.96 -15.01
N ALA A 176 7.71 4.13 -14.52
CA ALA A 176 7.98 2.76 -14.08
C ALA A 176 8.54 1.89 -15.20
N GLY A 177 7.99 2.01 -16.43
CA GLY A 177 8.50 1.28 -17.61
C GLY A 177 9.94 1.65 -17.96
N LYS A 178 10.34 2.91 -17.80
CA LYS A 178 11.71 3.38 -18.05
C LYS A 178 12.71 2.92 -16.98
N SER A 179 12.26 2.79 -15.74
CA SER A 179 13.10 2.34 -14.62
C SER A 179 13.38 0.83 -14.63
N GLY A 180 12.87 0.09 -15.61
CA GLY A 180 13.05 -1.36 -15.68
C GLY A 180 12.31 -2.13 -14.58
N HIS A 181 11.39 -1.49 -13.89
CA HIS A 181 10.47 -2.15 -12.95
C HIS A 181 9.56 -3.09 -13.75
N LYS A 182 9.98 -4.36 -13.87
CA LYS A 182 9.08 -5.40 -14.38
C LYS A 182 8.03 -5.69 -13.30
N ALA A 183 6.76 -5.80 -13.74
CA ALA A 183 5.70 -6.26 -12.84
C ALA A 183 6.16 -7.52 -12.10
N ALA A 184 5.94 -7.57 -10.80
CA ALA A 184 6.20 -8.76 -10.00
C ALA A 184 5.28 -9.89 -10.48
N PRO A 185 5.80 -11.10 -10.73
CA PRO A 185 5.02 -12.23 -11.22
C PRO A 185 4.02 -12.74 -10.19
#